data_6ba789137c37ed6dbf968831807657b5
#
_entry.id   6ba789137c37ed6dbf968831807657b5
#
_cell.length_a   1.000
_cell.length_b   1.000
_cell.length_c   1.000
_cell.angle_alpha   90.00
_cell.angle_beta   90.00
_cell.angle_gamma   90.00
#
_symmetry.space_group_name_H-M   'P 1'
#
loop_
_entity.id
_entity.type
_entity.pdbx_description
1 polymer ?
#
loop_
_entity_poly.entity_id
_entity_poly.type
_entity_poly.pdbx_seq_one_letter_code
_entity_poly.pdbx_strand_id
1 'polypeptide(L)' 'MIQKNQRLRLSCERLGSELEGVCLNEGMPVFVPGVLPGEEADVLCVKVQPRYAFGP' A
#
# COMPACT_ATOMS: atom_id res chain seq x y z
N MET A 1 6.09 -11.97 3.62
CA MET A 1 6.71 -11.16 2.56
C MET A 1 5.74 -10.95 1.41
N ILE A 2 5.61 -9.71 0.95
CA ILE A 2 4.70 -9.40 -0.15
C ILE A 2 5.29 -9.90 -1.46
N GLN A 3 4.45 -10.55 -2.27
CA GLN A 3 4.86 -11.01 -3.58
C GLN A 3 4.13 -10.20 -4.65
N LYS A 4 4.75 -10.09 -5.82
CA LYS A 4 4.16 -9.40 -6.96
C LYS A 4 2.82 -10.05 -7.30
N ASN A 5 1.82 -9.19 -7.56
CA ASN A 5 0.45 -9.59 -7.88
C ASN A 5 -0.30 -10.23 -6.71
N GLN A 6 0.22 -10.11 -5.50
CA GLN A 6 -0.49 -10.54 -4.32
C GLN A 6 -1.58 -9.52 -3.97
N ARG A 7 -2.76 -10.02 -3.57
CA ARG A 7 -3.84 -9.16 -3.10
C ARG A 7 -3.80 -9.11 -1.59
N LEU A 8 -3.90 -7.88 -1.06
CA LEU A 8 -3.88 -7.65 0.38
C LEU A 8 -4.98 -6.68 0.74
N ARG A 9 -5.60 -6.88 1.91
CA ARG A 9 -6.51 -5.90 2.47
C ARG A 9 -5.74 -5.07 3.47
N LEU A 10 -5.61 -3.78 3.19
CA LEU A 10 -4.76 -2.90 3.96
C LEU A 10 -5.52 -1.66 4.42
N SER A 11 -5.09 -1.11 5.56
CA SER A 11 -5.61 0.15 6.06
C SER A 11 -4.60 1.25 5.76
N CYS A 12 -5.10 2.39 5.30
CA CYS A 12 -4.24 3.53 5.04
C CYS A 12 -3.88 4.21 6.34
N GLU A 13 -2.59 4.40 6.59
CA GLU A 13 -2.10 5.03 7.82
C GLU A 13 -1.98 6.54 7.66
N ARG A 14 -1.54 7.00 6.50
CA ARG A 14 -1.29 8.41 6.24
C ARG A 14 -1.19 8.64 4.75
N LEU A 15 -1.06 9.91 4.36
CA LEU A 15 -0.79 10.27 2.97
C LEU A 15 0.69 10.53 2.80
N GLY A 16 1.21 10.14 1.65
CA GLY A 16 2.58 10.45 1.27
C GLY A 16 2.72 11.84 0.70
N SER A 17 3.92 12.17 0.22
CA SER A 17 4.24 13.51 -0.27
C SER A 17 3.45 13.89 -1.51
N GLU A 18 2.98 12.93 -2.28
CA GLU A 18 2.18 13.20 -3.48
C GLU A 18 0.73 12.80 -3.27
N LEU A 19 0.29 12.80 -2.01
CA LEU A 19 -1.08 12.51 -1.61
C LEU A 19 -1.51 11.06 -1.89
N GLU A 20 -0.55 10.17 -2.11
CA GLU A 20 -0.86 8.76 -2.21
C GLU A 20 -1.08 8.18 -0.81
N GLY A 21 -1.98 7.20 -0.70
CA GLY A 21 -2.18 6.53 0.58
C GLY A 21 -0.99 5.66 0.91
N VAL A 22 -0.53 5.71 2.17
CA VAL A 22 0.54 4.85 2.65
C VAL A 22 -0.06 3.84 3.60
N CYS A 23 -0.06 2.58 3.20
CA CYS A 23 -0.54 1.48 4.01
C CYS A 23 0.66 0.67 4.48
N LEU A 24 0.56 0.09 5.66
CA LEU A 24 1.66 -0.73 6.18
C LEU A 24 1.25 -2.19 6.20
N ASN A 25 2.12 -3.03 5.70
CA ASN A 25 1.96 -4.47 5.81
C ASN A 25 3.20 -5.03 6.48
N GLU A 26 3.04 -5.43 7.76
CA GLU A 26 4.14 -5.94 8.58
C GLU A 26 5.32 -4.96 8.59
N GLY A 27 5.00 -3.67 8.71
CA GLY A 27 6.01 -2.62 8.76
C GLY A 27 6.52 -2.14 7.41
N MET A 28 6.13 -2.78 6.32
CA MET A 28 6.57 -2.39 4.99
C MET A 28 5.54 -1.48 4.34
N PRO A 29 5.95 -0.30 3.87
CA PRO A 29 4.99 0.61 3.24
C PRO A 29 4.51 0.10 1.89
N VAL A 30 3.20 0.26 1.66
CA VAL A 30 2.57 -0.03 0.39
C VAL A 30 1.88 1.25 -0.05
N PHE A 31 2.26 1.77 -1.21
CA PHE A 31 1.72 3.04 -1.71
C PHE A 31 0.50 2.76 -2.59
N VAL A 32 -0.63 3.38 -2.24
CA VAL A 32 -1.90 3.13 -2.91
C VAL A 32 -2.56 4.48 -3.21
N PRO A 33 -2.56 4.92 -4.47
CA PRO A 33 -3.22 6.18 -4.82
C PRO A 33 -4.73 6.10 -4.56
N GLY A 34 -5.29 7.19 -4.08
CA GLY A 34 -6.73 7.32 -3.93
C GLY A 34 -7.33 6.81 -2.64
N VAL A 35 -6.53 6.24 -1.75
CA VAL A 35 -6.99 5.77 -0.45
C VAL A 35 -6.68 6.83 0.59
N LEU A 36 -7.65 7.15 1.43
CA LEU A 36 -7.49 8.17 2.48
C LEU A 36 -7.14 7.52 3.81
N PRO A 37 -6.49 8.27 4.71
CA PRO A 37 -6.17 7.72 6.04
C PRO A 37 -7.43 7.24 6.75
N GLY A 38 -7.34 6.08 7.36
CA GLY A 38 -8.46 5.44 8.04
C GLY A 38 -9.30 4.54 7.15
N GLU A 39 -9.12 4.60 5.85
CA GLU A 39 -9.84 3.73 4.93
C GLU A 39 -9.12 2.41 4.73
N GLU A 40 -9.90 1.37 4.43
CA GLU A 40 -9.36 0.07 4.05
C GLU A 40 -9.54 -0.13 2.57
N ALA A 41 -8.61 -0.85 1.97
CA ALA A 41 -8.67 -1.14 0.55
C ALA A 41 -8.12 -2.53 0.26
N ASP A 42 -8.68 -3.15 -0.78
CA ASP A 42 -8.10 -4.37 -1.33
C ASP A 42 -7.09 -3.94 -2.38
N VAL A 43 -5.84 -4.28 -2.15
CA VAL A 43 -4.72 -3.78 -2.94
C VAL A 43 -4.07 -4.93 -3.68
N LEU A 44 -3.91 -4.76 -4.99
CA LEU A 44 -3.13 -5.68 -5.80
C LEU A 44 -1.73 -5.09 -5.92
N CYS A 45 -0.75 -5.76 -5.32
CA CYS A 45 0.63 -5.26 -5.29
C CYS A 45 1.28 -5.56 -6.64
N VAL A 46 1.28 -4.57 -7.54
CA VAL A 46 1.77 -4.77 -8.90
C VAL A 46 3.26 -4.56 -9.02
N LYS A 47 3.87 -3.88 -8.06
CA LYS A 47 5.31 -3.66 -8.03
C LYS A 47 5.79 -3.86 -6.60
N VAL A 48 6.76 -4.74 -6.41
CA VAL A 48 7.28 -5.06 -5.08
C VAL A 48 8.79 -4.88 -5.09
N GLN A 49 9.27 -4.01 -4.19
CA GLN A 49 10.67 -3.73 -3.99
C GLN A 49 11.08 -4.20 -2.60
N PRO A 50 12.40 -4.27 -2.30
CA PRO A 50 12.81 -4.75 -0.98
C PRO A 50 12.30 -3.92 0.18
N ARG A 51 12.02 -2.62 -0.02
CA ARG A 51 11.63 -1.73 1.07
C ARG A 51 10.23 -1.17 0.95
N TYR A 52 9.54 -1.42 -0.15
CA TYR A 52 8.18 -0.93 -0.34
C TYR A 52 7.48 -1.71 -1.44
N ALA A 53 6.17 -1.55 -1.50
CA ALA A 53 5.38 -2.09 -2.59
C ALA A 53 4.45 -1.01 -3.11
N PHE A 54 3.89 -1.21 -4.28
CA PHE A 54 3.04 -0.25 -4.94
C PHE A 54 1.84 -0.96 -5.53
N GLY A 55 0.65 -0.41 -5.28
CA GLY A 55 -0.60 -0.94 -5.82
C GLY A 55 -1.56 0.18 -6.14
N PRO A 56 -2.18 0.16 -7.31
CA PRO A 56 -3.18 1.16 -7.66
C PRO A 56 -4.48 0.99 -6.89
#